data_8bcc95379e2e96167080d3f58eee78a7
#
_entry.id   8bcc95379e2e96167080d3f58eee78a7
#
_cell.length_a   1.000
_cell.length_b   1.000
_cell.length_c   1.000
_cell.angle_alpha   90.00
_cell.angle_beta   90.00
_cell.angle_gamma   90.00
#
_symmetry.space_group_name_H-M   'P 1'
#
loop_
_entity.id
_entity.type
_entity.pdbx_description
1 polymer ?
#
loop_
_entity_poly.entity_id
_entity_poly.type
_entity_poly.pdbx_seq_one_letter_code
_entity_poly.pdbx_strand_id
1 'polypeptide(L)' 'MKKYFLVKVKVETITEKGKVKKITEQYLVCADDVKSAESIFAKGGVIYDEISSISETKILDVLPEN' A
#
# COMPACT_ATOMS: atom_id res chain seq x y z
N MET A 1 -20.52 1.67 -1.16
CA MET A 1 -19.99 1.40 0.20
C MET A 1 -18.47 1.34 0.15
N LYS A 2 -17.82 2.08 1.02
CA LYS A 2 -16.36 2.11 1.03
C LYS A 2 -15.78 0.90 1.73
N LYS A 3 -14.70 0.39 1.18
CA LYS A 3 -13.98 -0.77 1.70
C LYS A 3 -12.53 -0.40 1.92
N TYR A 4 -11.84 -1.21 2.66
CA TYR A 4 -10.40 -1.04 2.90
C TYR A 4 -9.64 -2.07 2.09
N PHE A 5 -8.65 -1.60 1.33
CA PHE A 5 -7.80 -2.45 0.52
C PHE A 5 -6.38 -2.41 1.05
N LEU A 6 -5.76 -3.58 1.13
CA LEU A 6 -4.36 -3.68 1.52
C LEU A 6 -3.52 -3.69 0.24
N VAL A 7 -2.66 -2.68 0.12
CA VAL A 7 -1.75 -2.55 -1.02
C VAL A 7 -0.36 -2.91 -0.54
N LYS A 8 0.22 -3.92 -1.16
CA LYS A 8 1.61 -4.33 -0.89
C LYS A 8 2.47 -3.89 -2.05
N VAL A 9 3.55 -3.19 -1.75
CA VAL A 9 4.48 -2.70 -2.75
C VAL A 9 5.90 -3.13 -2.42
N LYS A 10 6.73 -3.22 -3.44
CA LYS A 10 8.15 -3.49 -3.28
C LYS A 10 8.94 -2.22 -3.52
N VAL A 11 9.86 -1.95 -2.63
CA VAL A 11 10.72 -0.77 -2.67
C VAL A 11 12.16 -1.22 -2.56
N GLU A 12 13.02 -0.72 -3.45
CA GLU A 12 14.44 -0.96 -3.35
C GLU A 12 15.07 0.07 -2.40
N THR A 13 15.94 -0.42 -1.53
CA THR A 13 16.71 0.44 -0.65
C THR A 13 18.18 0.02 -0.72
N ILE A 14 19.06 0.96 -0.41
CA ILE A 14 20.50 0.70 -0.39
C ILE A 14 20.92 0.59 1.06
N THR A 15 21.57 -0.55 1.40
CA THR A 15 22.07 -0.78 2.75
C THR A 15 23.36 0.02 2.99
N GLU A 16 23.79 0.11 4.26
CA GLU A 16 25.02 0.78 4.63
C GLU A 16 26.25 0.23 3.90
N LYS A 17 26.17 -1.04 3.50
CA LYS A 17 27.26 -1.70 2.77
C LYS A 17 27.18 -1.49 1.25
N GLY A 18 26.25 -0.65 0.80
CA GLY A 18 26.05 -0.38 -0.62
C GLY A 18 25.33 -1.46 -1.40
N LYS A 19 24.70 -2.41 -0.71
CA LYS A 19 23.93 -3.48 -1.36
C LYS A 19 22.49 -3.06 -1.56
N VAL A 20 21.93 -3.42 -2.70
CA VAL A 20 20.51 -3.20 -2.99
C VAL A 20 19.68 -4.27 -2.28
N LYS A 21 18.67 -3.83 -1.53
CA LYS A 21 17.76 -4.72 -0.83
C LYS A 21 16.33 -4.31 -1.18
N LYS A 22 15.50 -5.30 -1.48
CA LYS A 22 14.07 -5.09 -1.71
C LYS A 22 13.31 -5.36 -0.42
N ILE A 23 12.46 -4.41 -0.05
CA ILE A 23 11.58 -4.57 1.11
C ILE A 23 10.13 -4.45 0.65
N THR A 24 9.23 -5.06 1.42
CA THR A 24 7.80 -4.98 1.15
C THR A 24 7.17 -4.01 2.15
N GLU A 25 6.49 -2.99 1.63
CA GLU A 25 5.72 -2.07 2.45
C GLU A 25 4.24 -2.30 2.22
N GLN A 26 3.43 -2.06 3.24
CA GLN A 26 1.99 -2.29 3.18
C GLN A 26 1.25 -1.01 3.54
N TYR A 27 0.20 -0.73 2.77
CA TYR A 27 -0.63 0.45 2.98
C TYR A 27 -2.09 0.08 2.94
N LEU A 28 -2.92 0.79 3.70
CA LEU A 28 -4.37 0.65 3.63
C LEU A 28 -4.94 1.79 2.82
N VAL A 29 -5.81 1.46 1.88
CA VAL A 29 -6.50 2.44 1.05
C VAL A 29 -8.00 2.24 1.19
N CYS A 30 -8.72 3.33 1.44
CA CYS A 30 -10.18 3.30 1.52
C CYS A 30 -10.73 3.64 0.13
N ALA A 31 -11.48 2.72 -0.46
CA ALA A 31 -12.01 2.87 -1.81
C ALA A 31 -13.25 2.01 -2.01
N ASP A 32 -13.96 2.21 -3.11
CA ASP A 32 -15.15 1.43 -3.43
C ASP A 32 -14.82 0.10 -4.09
N ASP A 33 -13.73 0.06 -4.85
CA ASP A 33 -13.28 -1.15 -5.54
C ASP A 33 -11.77 -1.14 -5.72
N VAL A 34 -11.24 -2.26 -6.25
CA VAL A 34 -9.79 -2.42 -6.47
C VAL A 34 -9.24 -1.37 -7.41
N LYS A 35 -9.96 -1.06 -8.47
CA LYS A 35 -9.51 -0.08 -9.46
C LYS A 35 -9.40 1.32 -8.88
N SER A 36 -10.38 1.70 -8.06
CA SER A 36 -10.35 2.97 -7.34
C SER A 36 -9.20 3.01 -6.33
N ALA A 37 -8.97 1.90 -5.62
CA ALA A 37 -7.87 1.79 -4.67
C ALA A 37 -6.53 2.00 -5.35
N GLU A 38 -6.32 1.37 -6.49
CA GLU A 38 -5.09 1.53 -7.27
C GLU A 38 -4.89 2.98 -7.70
N SER A 39 -5.94 3.62 -8.19
CA SER A 39 -5.89 5.02 -8.62
C SER A 39 -5.56 5.96 -7.46
N ILE A 40 -6.21 5.76 -6.31
CA ILE A 40 -5.96 6.57 -5.12
C ILE A 40 -4.51 6.40 -4.66
N PHE A 41 -4.03 5.16 -4.64
CA PHE A 41 -2.67 4.86 -4.21
C PHE A 41 -1.64 5.51 -5.15
N ALA A 42 -1.87 5.45 -6.44
CA ALA A 42 -0.98 6.07 -7.45
C ALA A 42 -0.88 7.58 -7.26
N LYS A 43 -1.95 8.23 -6.81
CA LYS A 43 -1.99 9.67 -6.56
C LYS A 43 -1.49 10.06 -5.18
N GLY A 44 -1.24 9.09 -4.33
CA GLY A 44 -0.88 9.33 -2.92
C GLY A 44 0.55 9.78 -2.69
N GLY A 45 1.38 9.84 -3.72
CA GLY A 45 2.75 10.31 -3.60
C GLY A 45 3.72 9.28 -2.99
N VAL A 46 3.28 8.04 -2.84
CA VAL A 46 4.16 6.98 -2.32
C VAL A 46 5.15 6.57 -3.41
N ILE A 47 6.42 6.49 -3.04
CA ILE A 47 7.47 6.05 -3.96
C ILE A 47 7.63 4.54 -3.82
N TYR A 48 7.46 3.82 -4.92
CA TYR A 48 7.59 2.36 -4.95
C TYR A 48 8.06 1.91 -6.33
N ASP A 49 8.64 0.71 -6.39
CA ASP A 49 9.11 0.13 -7.66
C ASP A 49 8.00 -0.64 -8.37
N GLU A 50 7.25 -1.44 -7.61
CA GLU A 50 6.13 -2.18 -8.18
C GLU A 50 5.06 -2.46 -7.13
N ILE A 51 3.81 -2.63 -7.59
CA ILE A 51 2.73 -3.09 -6.75
C ILE A 51 2.74 -4.61 -6.77
N SER A 52 2.95 -5.21 -5.61
CA SER A 52 2.97 -6.67 -5.46
C SER A 52 1.56 -7.26 -5.43
N SER A 53 0.66 -6.63 -4.68
CA SER A 53 -0.72 -7.08 -4.62
C SER A 53 -1.65 -6.00 -4.08
N ILE A 54 -2.92 -6.08 -4.45
CA ILE A 54 -3.98 -5.27 -3.88
C ILE A 54 -5.11 -6.23 -3.55
N SER A 55 -5.51 -6.26 -2.28
CA SER A 55 -6.57 -7.18 -1.85
C SER A 55 -7.56 -6.47 -0.94
N GLU A 56 -8.81 -6.86 -1.04
CA GLU A 56 -9.85 -6.38 -0.14
C GLU A 56 -9.63 -6.99 1.24
N THR A 57 -9.76 -6.16 2.27
CA THR A 57 -9.64 -6.62 3.66
C THR A 57 -11.02 -6.75 4.29
N LYS A 58 -11.07 -7.37 5.47
CA LYS A 58 -12.29 -7.46 6.26
C LYS A 58 -12.36 -6.38 7.35
N ILE A 59 -11.55 -5.34 7.20
CA ILE A 59 -11.57 -4.22 8.14
C ILE A 59 -12.85 -3.43 7.91
N LEU A 60 -13.64 -3.25 8.97
CA LEU A 60 -14.88 -2.51 8.89
C LEU A 60 -14.67 -1.02 9.16
N ASP A 61 -13.73 -0.70 10.02
CA ASP A 61 -13.44 0.67 10.38
C ASP A 61 -12.07 0.78 11.03
N VAL A 62 -11.53 1.97 11.05
CA VAL A 62 -10.27 2.28 11.73
C VAL A 62 -10.60 3.21 12.89
N LEU A 63 -10.36 2.74 14.10
CA LEU A 63 -10.64 3.56 15.29
C LEU A 63 -9.44 4.44 15.60
N PRO A 64 -9.68 5.72 15.90
CA PRO A 64 -8.57 6.60 16.23
C PRO A 64 -7.98 6.27 17.59
N GLU A 65 -6.70 6.55 17.73
CA GLU A 65 -6.01 6.47 19.01
C GLU A 65 -6.42 7.68 19.86
N ASN A 66 -6.75 7.43 21.11
CA ASN A 66 -7.09 8.49 22.06
C ASN A 66 -6.09 8.51 23.21
#